data_b0a438fa239e0e8ef4ced43f94a50205
#
_entry.id   b0a438fa239e0e8ef4ced43f94a50205
#
_cell.length_a   1.000
_cell.length_b   1.000
_cell.length_c   1.000
_cell.angle_alpha   90.00
_cell.angle_beta   90.00
_cell.angle_gamma   90.00
#
_symmetry.space_group_name_H-M   'P 1'
#
loop_
_entity.id
_entity.type
_entity.pdbx_description
1 polymer ?
#
loop_
_entity_poly.entity_id
_entity_poly.type
_entity_poly.pdbx_seq_one_letter_code
_entity_poly.pdbx_strand_id
1 'polypeptide(L)'
;MNKAKIQSIIDKVYPKIKADYDLSKWNDFPNIEIHRNIYEMASGIKGMEGEDNAQANFCRDSNTIQLFQAEIRDTKHVIQCLLHEYKHYLQSGTWFKRYYAMGYDYSNHPYEVAAKAEESNWKKYAN
;
A
#
# COMPACT_ATOMS: atom_id res chain seq x y z
N MET A 1 14.07 -9.79 0.35
CA MET A 1 14.20 -9.29 1.73
C MET A 1 13.40 -10.19 2.65
N ASN A 2 13.89 -10.52 3.84
CA ASN A 2 13.11 -11.40 4.72
C ASN A 2 12.05 -10.62 5.51
N LYS A 3 11.06 -11.36 6.02
CA LYS A 3 9.91 -10.80 6.74
C LYS A 3 10.34 -10.02 8.00
N ALA A 4 11.30 -10.54 8.75
CA ALA A 4 11.77 -9.89 9.99
C ALA A 4 12.39 -8.52 9.71
N LYS A 5 13.15 -8.41 8.62
CA LYS A 5 13.76 -7.14 8.22
C LYS A 5 12.71 -6.14 7.74
N ILE A 6 11.73 -6.61 6.99
CA ILE A 6 10.61 -5.76 6.56
C ILE A 6 9.86 -5.23 7.77
N GLN A 7 9.55 -6.11 8.74
CA GLN A 7 8.86 -5.71 9.97
C GLN A 7 9.66 -4.66 10.75
N SER A 8 10.97 -4.82 10.84
CA SER A 8 11.85 -3.86 11.51
C SER A 8 11.78 -2.47 10.85
N ILE A 9 11.74 -2.42 9.52
CA ILE A 9 11.60 -1.16 8.78
C ILE A 9 10.23 -0.54 9.04
N ILE A 10 9.17 -1.34 9.02
CA ILE A 10 7.82 -0.87 9.33
C ILE A 10 7.76 -0.25 10.71
N ASP A 11 8.32 -0.93 11.71
CA ASP A 11 8.29 -0.47 13.10
C ASP A 11 9.01 0.88 13.26
N LYS A 12 10.02 1.14 12.45
CA LYS A 12 10.77 2.39 12.46
C LYS A 12 10.08 3.50 11.67
N VAL A 13 9.54 3.18 10.53
CA VAL A 13 9.07 4.14 9.52
C VAL A 13 7.59 4.48 9.67
N TYR A 14 6.76 3.50 9.96
CA TYR A 14 5.31 3.70 9.97
C TYR A 14 4.84 4.74 10.99
N PRO A 15 5.39 4.78 12.22
CA PRO A 15 5.04 5.86 13.16
C PRO A 15 5.33 7.26 12.61
N LYS A 16 6.39 7.42 11.82
CA LYS A 16 6.73 8.70 11.20
C LYS A 16 5.73 9.09 10.12
N ILE A 17 5.30 8.11 9.32
CA ILE A 17 4.28 8.33 8.30
C ILE A 17 2.97 8.75 8.96
N LYS A 18 2.55 8.05 10.00
CA LYS A 18 1.33 8.38 10.73
C LYS A 18 1.38 9.79 11.34
N ALA A 19 2.56 10.23 11.76
CA ALA A 19 2.72 11.57 12.34
C ALA A 19 2.62 12.68 11.28
N ASP A 20 3.05 12.40 10.04
CA ASP A 20 3.08 13.38 8.96
C ASP A 20 1.78 13.43 8.14
N TYR A 21 1.06 12.30 8.06
CA TYR A 21 -0.17 12.19 7.29
C TYR A 21 -1.33 11.92 8.24
N ASP A 22 -2.39 12.69 8.11
CA ASP A 22 -3.55 12.58 8.98
C ASP A 22 -4.29 11.26 8.80
N LEU A 23 -5.13 10.95 9.80
CA LEU A 23 -6.12 9.89 9.69
C LEU A 23 -7.13 10.22 8.59
N SER A 24 -7.63 9.19 7.93
CA SER A 24 -8.84 9.33 7.15
C SER A 24 -9.99 9.72 8.08
N LYS A 25 -10.89 10.55 7.57
CA LYS A 25 -12.02 11.10 8.34
C LYS A 25 -12.86 10.02 9.02
N TRP A 26 -12.91 8.81 8.47
CA TRP A 26 -13.87 7.78 8.87
C TRP A 26 -13.24 6.51 9.44
N ASN A 27 -11.92 6.40 9.45
CA ASN A 27 -11.25 5.14 9.79
C ASN A 27 -10.13 5.36 10.81
N ASP A 28 -9.80 4.30 11.53
CA ASP A 28 -8.57 4.21 12.32
C ASP A 28 -7.36 4.04 11.41
N PHE A 29 -6.14 4.13 11.96
CA PHE A 29 -4.93 3.86 11.21
C PHE A 29 -4.95 2.44 10.66
N PRO A 30 -4.52 2.24 9.40
CA PRO A 30 -4.49 0.90 8.83
C PRO A 30 -3.52 -0.01 9.56
N ASN A 31 -3.90 -1.28 9.66
CA ASN A 31 -3.01 -2.34 10.09
C ASN A 31 -2.04 -2.67 8.95
N ILE A 32 -0.89 -3.26 9.29
CA ILE A 32 0.08 -3.69 8.28
C ILE A 32 0.29 -5.20 8.42
N GLU A 33 0.14 -5.90 7.31
CA GLU A 33 0.39 -7.34 7.21
C GLU A 33 1.48 -7.61 6.19
N ILE A 34 2.29 -8.61 6.46
CA ILE A 34 3.32 -9.08 5.53
C ILE A 34 2.96 -10.51 5.13
N HIS A 35 2.77 -10.71 3.84
CA HIS A 35 2.52 -12.02 3.24
C HIS A 35 3.70 -12.40 2.35
N ARG A 36 3.92 -13.70 2.14
CA ARG A 36 5.01 -14.13 1.27
C ARG A 36 4.79 -13.65 -0.16
N ASN A 37 3.56 -13.80 -0.65
CA ASN A 37 3.14 -13.32 -1.97
C ASN A 37 1.63 -13.16 -1.98
N ILE A 38 1.11 -12.64 -3.10
CA ILE A 38 -0.34 -12.40 -3.24
C ILE A 38 -1.14 -13.71 -3.18
N TYR A 39 -0.58 -14.82 -3.62
CA TYR A 39 -1.28 -16.11 -3.61
C TYR A 39 -1.49 -16.63 -2.19
N GLU A 40 -0.51 -16.45 -1.31
CA GLU A 40 -0.64 -16.82 0.11
C GLU A 40 -1.78 -16.02 0.76
N MET A 41 -1.82 -14.71 0.54
CA MET A 41 -2.85 -13.83 1.06
C MET A 41 -4.21 -14.13 0.44
N ALA A 42 -4.25 -14.41 -0.87
CA ALA A 42 -5.47 -14.58 -1.64
C ALA A 42 -6.00 -16.02 -1.62
N SER A 43 -5.46 -16.91 -0.78
CA SER A 43 -5.90 -18.29 -0.66
C SER A 43 -7.42 -18.35 -0.48
N GLY A 44 -8.12 -18.95 -1.45
CA GLY A 44 -9.58 -19.04 -1.47
C GLY A 44 -10.30 -17.83 -2.07
N ILE A 45 -9.58 -16.80 -2.49
CA ILE A 45 -10.18 -15.63 -3.15
C ILE A 45 -10.09 -15.82 -4.66
N LYS A 46 -11.25 -15.75 -5.32
CA LYS A 46 -11.31 -15.86 -6.79
C LYS A 46 -10.95 -14.53 -7.43
N GLY A 47 -10.36 -14.59 -8.63
CA GLY A 47 -10.09 -13.40 -9.44
C GLY A 47 -8.75 -12.73 -9.19
N MET A 48 -7.90 -13.36 -8.38
CA MET A 48 -6.55 -12.85 -8.11
C MET A 48 -5.49 -13.42 -9.06
N GLU A 49 -5.89 -14.27 -9.98
CA GLU A 49 -5.00 -14.88 -10.96
C GLU A 49 -4.44 -13.79 -11.88
N GLY A 50 -3.15 -13.81 -12.10
CA GLY A 50 -2.46 -12.85 -12.96
C GLY A 50 -1.91 -11.62 -12.25
N GLU A 51 -2.10 -11.51 -10.93
CA GLU A 51 -1.53 -10.42 -10.14
C GLU A 51 -0.30 -10.88 -9.36
N ASP A 52 0.46 -11.79 -9.92
CA ASP A 52 1.63 -12.43 -9.31
C ASP A 52 2.77 -11.45 -9.01
N ASN A 53 2.79 -10.27 -9.63
CA ASN A 53 3.84 -9.27 -9.42
C ASN A 53 3.41 -8.13 -8.48
N ALA A 54 2.29 -8.27 -7.82
CA ALA A 54 1.86 -7.25 -6.86
C ALA A 54 2.87 -7.13 -5.71
N GLN A 55 3.27 -5.90 -5.42
CA GLN A 55 4.25 -5.57 -4.37
C GLN A 55 3.56 -5.26 -3.04
N ALA A 56 2.41 -4.64 -3.12
CA ALA A 56 1.61 -4.24 -1.97
C ALA A 56 0.19 -3.93 -2.41
N ASN A 57 -0.73 -3.89 -1.47
CA ASN A 57 -2.05 -3.32 -1.71
C ASN A 57 -2.64 -2.73 -0.43
N PHE A 58 -3.69 -1.95 -0.57
CA PHE A 58 -4.51 -1.50 0.54
C PHE A 58 -5.89 -2.15 0.42
N CYS A 59 -6.26 -2.94 1.42
CA CYS A 59 -7.59 -3.54 1.52
C CYS A 59 -8.50 -2.62 2.33
N ARG A 60 -9.42 -1.97 1.66
CA ARG A 60 -10.30 -0.99 2.31
C ARG A 60 -11.27 -1.65 3.28
N ASP A 61 -11.76 -2.84 2.94
CA ASP A 61 -12.73 -3.55 3.77
C ASP A 61 -12.16 -3.94 5.13
N SER A 62 -10.90 -4.34 5.20
CA SER A 62 -10.22 -4.72 6.43
C SER A 62 -9.34 -3.60 7.00
N ASN A 63 -9.26 -2.46 6.32
CA ASN A 63 -8.38 -1.34 6.69
C ASN A 63 -6.95 -1.83 6.93
N THR A 64 -6.38 -2.53 5.95
CA THR A 64 -5.08 -3.18 6.07
C THR A 64 -4.21 -2.88 4.86
N ILE A 65 -2.97 -2.48 5.10
CA ILE A 65 -1.93 -2.42 4.09
C ILE A 65 -1.23 -3.77 4.08
N GLN A 66 -1.18 -4.41 2.92
CA GLN A 66 -0.58 -5.73 2.74
C GLN A 66 0.68 -5.59 1.89
N LEU A 67 1.80 -6.10 2.41
CA LEU A 67 3.09 -6.11 1.71
C LEU A 67 3.42 -7.54 1.31
N PHE A 68 3.91 -7.72 0.09
CA PHE A 68 4.22 -9.04 -0.46
C PHE A 68 5.73 -9.22 -0.51
N GLN A 69 6.26 -9.97 0.45
CA GLN A 69 7.69 -10.14 0.69
C GLN A 69 8.48 -10.50 -0.56
N ALA A 70 7.93 -11.42 -1.38
CA ALA A 70 8.63 -11.92 -2.56
C ALA A 70 8.98 -10.82 -3.58
N GLU A 71 8.20 -9.73 -3.58
CA GLU A 71 8.38 -8.64 -4.55
C GLU A 71 9.05 -7.40 -3.95
N ILE A 72 9.44 -7.44 -2.67
CA ILE A 72 10.08 -6.30 -2.01
C ILE A 72 11.60 -6.45 -2.08
N ARG A 73 12.26 -5.42 -2.62
CA ARG A 73 13.67 -5.46 -2.97
C ARG A 73 14.61 -4.95 -1.87
N ASP A 74 14.26 -3.82 -1.24
CA ASP A 74 15.16 -3.13 -0.32
C ASP A 74 14.37 -2.19 0.61
N THR A 75 15.08 -1.49 1.48
CA THR A 75 14.48 -0.53 2.43
C THR A 75 13.70 0.57 1.73
N LYS A 76 14.25 1.14 0.67
CA LYS A 76 13.58 2.17 -0.13
C LYS A 76 12.23 1.66 -0.62
N HIS A 77 12.20 0.44 -1.13
CA HIS A 77 11.00 -0.16 -1.68
C HIS A 77 9.92 -0.37 -0.62
N VAL A 78 10.32 -0.81 0.59
CA VAL A 78 9.37 -0.93 1.72
C VAL A 78 8.72 0.43 2.00
N ILE A 79 9.53 1.49 2.10
CA ILE A 79 9.03 2.83 2.41
C ILE A 79 8.10 3.33 1.30
N GLN A 80 8.48 3.12 0.05
CA GLN A 80 7.66 3.52 -1.09
C GLN A 80 6.31 2.80 -1.10
N CYS A 81 6.30 1.50 -0.79
CA CYS A 81 5.05 0.73 -0.69
C CYS A 81 4.16 1.27 0.43
N LEU A 82 4.72 1.57 1.59
CA LEU A 82 3.96 2.11 2.71
C LEU A 82 3.34 3.46 2.34
N LEU A 83 4.10 4.36 1.73
CA LEU A 83 3.60 5.68 1.31
C LEU A 83 2.49 5.55 0.27
N HIS A 84 2.67 4.68 -0.71
CA HIS A 84 1.70 4.47 -1.78
C HIS A 84 0.37 3.97 -1.20
N GLU A 85 0.41 2.91 -0.39
CA GLU A 85 -0.80 2.32 0.15
C GLU A 85 -1.44 3.20 1.23
N TYR A 86 -0.64 3.91 2.02
CA TYR A 86 -1.19 4.88 2.98
C TYR A 86 -1.93 6.02 2.26
N LYS A 87 -1.44 6.45 1.11
CA LYS A 87 -2.14 7.46 0.30
C LYS A 87 -3.51 6.94 -0.12
N HIS A 88 -3.62 5.68 -0.53
CA HIS A 88 -4.92 5.07 -0.85
C HIS A 88 -5.85 5.05 0.36
N TYR A 89 -5.31 4.81 1.55
CA TYR A 89 -6.09 4.88 2.78
C TYR A 89 -6.72 6.27 2.97
N LEU A 90 -6.02 7.33 2.63
CA LEU A 90 -6.50 8.70 2.75
C LEU A 90 -7.52 9.09 1.67
N GLN A 91 -7.61 8.33 0.59
CA GLN A 91 -8.47 8.64 -0.56
C GLN A 91 -9.88 8.08 -0.39
N SER A 92 -10.85 8.68 -1.11
CA SER A 92 -12.24 8.23 -1.07
C SER A 92 -12.42 6.94 -1.88
N GLY A 93 -12.96 5.89 -1.25
CA GLY A 93 -13.30 4.64 -1.95
C GLY A 93 -14.37 4.83 -3.00
N THR A 94 -15.32 5.73 -2.74
CA THR A 94 -16.39 6.07 -3.69
C THR A 94 -15.81 6.70 -4.96
N TRP A 95 -14.92 7.69 -4.80
CA TRP A 95 -14.30 8.37 -5.93
C TRP A 95 -13.31 7.46 -6.65
N PHE A 96 -12.65 6.56 -5.95
CA PHE A 96 -11.78 5.57 -6.56
C PHE A 96 -12.54 4.75 -7.61
N LYS A 97 -13.71 4.27 -7.25
CA LYS A 97 -14.58 3.51 -8.16
C LYS A 97 -15.15 4.39 -9.27
N ARG A 98 -15.52 5.63 -8.96
CA ARG A 98 -16.09 6.56 -9.94
C ARG A 98 -15.10 6.87 -11.06
N TYR A 99 -13.83 7.05 -10.76
CA TYR A 99 -12.82 7.30 -11.79
C TYR A 99 -12.71 6.12 -12.77
N TYR A 100 -12.74 4.89 -12.28
CA TYR A 100 -12.76 3.73 -13.17
C TYR A 100 -14.04 3.72 -14.03
N ALA A 101 -15.19 4.05 -13.46
CA ALA A 101 -16.45 4.12 -14.20
C ALA A 101 -16.44 5.22 -15.28
N MET A 102 -15.63 6.28 -15.09
CA MET A 102 -15.44 7.35 -16.07
C MET A 102 -14.50 6.97 -17.21
N GLY A 103 -13.88 5.80 -17.16
CA GLY A 103 -12.98 5.32 -18.21
C GLY A 103 -11.49 5.41 -17.91
N TYR A 104 -11.10 5.88 -16.73
CA TYR A 104 -9.67 5.85 -16.33
C TYR A 104 -9.22 4.41 -16.14
N ASP A 105 -7.99 4.11 -16.53
CA ASP A 105 -7.36 2.83 -16.25
C ASP A 105 -6.34 2.99 -15.11
N TYR A 106 -5.67 1.90 -14.72
CA TYR A 106 -4.70 1.94 -13.63
C TYR A 106 -3.60 2.98 -13.85
N SER A 107 -3.12 3.12 -15.08
CA SER A 107 -1.96 3.98 -15.37
C SER A 107 -2.28 5.48 -15.30
N ASN A 108 -3.53 5.87 -15.54
CA ASN A 108 -3.93 7.28 -15.54
C ASN A 108 -4.99 7.63 -14.49
N HIS A 109 -5.40 6.67 -13.66
CA HIS A 109 -6.34 6.91 -12.56
C HIS A 109 -5.77 8.00 -11.63
N PRO A 110 -6.50 9.12 -11.40
CA PRO A 110 -5.96 10.24 -10.62
C PRO A 110 -5.45 9.84 -9.23
N TYR A 111 -6.10 8.92 -8.55
CA TYR A 111 -5.68 8.47 -7.23
C TYR A 111 -4.45 7.57 -7.28
N GLU A 112 -4.29 6.79 -8.34
CA GLU A 112 -3.07 5.98 -8.55
C GLU A 112 -1.88 6.88 -8.88
N VAL A 113 -2.10 7.90 -9.70
CA VAL A 113 -1.06 8.89 -10.04
C VAL A 113 -0.60 9.61 -8.76
N ALA A 114 -1.55 10.03 -7.92
CA ALA A 114 -1.23 10.71 -6.65
C ALA A 114 -0.49 9.78 -5.68
N ALA A 115 -0.90 8.51 -5.58
CA ALA A 115 -0.24 7.54 -4.71
C ALA A 115 1.19 7.26 -5.18
N LYS A 116 1.40 7.13 -6.49
CA LYS A 116 2.73 6.94 -7.05
C LYS A 116 3.63 8.15 -6.80
N ALA A 117 3.09 9.35 -6.86
CA ALA A 117 3.85 10.57 -6.59
C ALA A 117 4.35 10.62 -5.13
N GLU A 118 3.60 10.07 -4.18
CA GLU A 118 4.03 10.01 -2.78
C GLU A 118 5.29 9.17 -2.58
N GLU A 119 5.55 8.20 -3.46
CA GLU A 119 6.73 7.34 -3.37
C GLU A 119 8.04 8.15 -3.40
N SER A 120 8.04 9.32 -4.03
CA SER A 120 9.23 10.17 -4.12
C SER A 120 9.65 10.75 -2.76
N ASN A 121 8.78 10.72 -1.77
CA ASN A 121 9.05 11.23 -0.42
C ASN A 121 9.78 10.22 0.48
N TRP A 122 10.18 9.09 -0.05
CA TRP A 122 10.74 7.98 0.74
C TRP A 122 11.97 8.37 1.57
N LYS A 123 12.82 9.27 1.05
CA LYS A 123 14.06 9.71 1.75
C LYS A 123 13.78 10.37 3.08
N LYS A 124 12.65 11.05 3.21
CA LYS A 124 12.24 11.69 4.45
C LYS A 124 12.13 10.70 5.62
N TYR A 125 11.81 9.45 5.30
CA TYR A 125 11.56 8.41 6.29
C TYR A 125 12.69 7.40 6.42
N ALA A 126 13.72 7.48 5.59
CA ALA A 126 14.78 6.49 5.52
C ALA A 126 15.77 6.55 6.70
N ASN A 127 15.74 7.60 7.48
CA ASN A 127 16.68 7.81 8.61
C ASN A 127 16.09 7.39 9.95
#